data_523340a87e0eea82ed64655a5bd8adde
#
_entry.id   523340a87e0eea82ed64655a5bd8adde
#
_cell.length_a   1.000
_cell.length_b   1.000
_cell.length_c   1.000
_cell.angle_alpha   90.00
_cell.angle_beta   90.00
_cell.angle_gamma   90.00
#
_symmetry.space_group_name_H-M   'P 1'
#
loop_
_entity.id
_entity.type
_entity.pdbx_description
1 polymer ?
#
loop_
_entity_poly.entity_id
_entity_poly.type
_entity_poly.pdbx_seq_one_letter_code
_entity_poly.pdbx_strand_id
1 'polypeptide(L)'
;MIKKFISVFILTCLQQCLFSEQLSLWISSFQDQVYYEKMAGLFAKKNKDFNLEIKAYGFREMPDKLGVALRTGEGIPDMVQLDETFFGVFLNGPSPFLDLTDLAKKAKLDKTLHPRRLEVFTYKEQLLGLPQSLSAMVLYYRKDLFEEFKIKPEDLKTWKDVAEIGEELQGSQGQRFLALDGTLFDVLLRQRGSDLFDKNGKFLPDEKVAVEVLQEFAEMSQAQVAVMPDRGSIFDPVFFSGDLETGEVLCVAGADWYGLDLFQQFAPGMEGLWGMMPLPTWEKADGTLGPRTATFAGQGLMICKTTKNKDTAWKFLDFVMKDKEANSERFLQGNSFPAYLPSWKNKDLLGEHPYFKQSMGELLVELSDEIPPVVVDPRRPQAIFLMQENYFGSVMFGALSPQEAISQYREAMKQPWGKR
;
A
#
# COMPACT_ATOMS: atom_id res chain seq x y z
N MET A 1 -54.37 50.59 -49.20
CA MET A 1 -54.21 50.07 -47.85
C MET A 1 -53.48 48.69 -47.94
N ILE A 2 -52.16 48.65 -47.79
CA ILE A 2 -51.34 47.46 -47.93
C ILE A 2 -50.87 47.12 -46.55
N LYS A 3 -51.35 46.01 -45.97
CA LYS A 3 -50.88 45.47 -44.73
C LYS A 3 -49.63 44.59 -44.99
N LYS A 4 -48.47 45.03 -44.50
CA LYS A 4 -47.22 44.24 -44.46
C LYS A 4 -47.32 43.29 -43.32
N PHE A 5 -47.24 41.94 -43.59
CA PHE A 5 -46.98 40.92 -42.65
C PHE A 5 -45.46 40.82 -42.40
N ILE A 6 -45.04 41.05 -41.16
CA ILE A 6 -43.67 40.82 -40.74
C ILE A 6 -43.66 39.43 -40.09
N SER A 7 -43.08 38.45 -40.77
CA SER A 7 -42.79 37.14 -40.19
C SER A 7 -41.53 37.24 -39.34
N VAL A 8 -41.70 37.11 -38.02
CA VAL A 8 -40.59 36.99 -37.11
C VAL A 8 -40.15 35.52 -37.12
N PHE A 9 -38.99 35.25 -37.72
CA PHE A 9 -38.32 33.96 -37.62
C PHE A 9 -37.63 33.92 -36.26
N ILE A 10 -38.20 33.21 -35.30
CA ILE A 10 -37.53 32.89 -34.03
C ILE A 10 -36.55 31.76 -34.31
N LEU A 11 -35.28 32.10 -34.43
CA LEU A 11 -34.16 31.19 -34.51
C LEU A 11 -33.87 30.68 -33.09
N THR A 12 -34.47 29.59 -32.72
CA THR A 12 -34.12 28.83 -31.49
C THR A 12 -32.72 28.22 -31.69
N CYS A 13 -31.69 28.97 -31.30
CA CYS A 13 -30.40 28.38 -31.05
C CYS A 13 -30.54 27.38 -29.88
N LEU A 14 -30.68 26.10 -30.19
CA LEU A 14 -30.35 25.05 -29.28
C LEU A 14 -28.84 25.13 -29.01
N GLN A 15 -28.45 25.91 -28.00
CA GLN A 15 -27.18 25.70 -27.34
C GLN A 15 -27.21 24.27 -26.76
N GLN A 16 -26.68 23.32 -27.52
CA GLN A 16 -26.17 22.08 -26.90
C GLN A 16 -25.13 22.54 -25.91
N CYS A 17 -25.53 22.64 -24.63
CA CYS A 17 -24.57 22.60 -23.54
C CYS A 17 -23.80 21.27 -23.72
N LEU A 18 -22.62 21.36 -24.28
CA LEU A 18 -21.62 20.30 -24.18
C LEU A 18 -21.39 20.11 -22.67
N PHE A 19 -22.13 19.20 -22.05
CA PHE A 19 -21.84 18.75 -20.72
C PHE A 19 -20.50 18.02 -20.84
N SER A 20 -19.42 18.71 -20.52
CA SER A 20 -18.17 18.06 -20.19
C SER A 20 -18.46 16.97 -19.16
N GLU A 21 -18.12 15.73 -19.45
CA GLU A 21 -18.21 14.62 -18.48
C GLU A 21 -17.16 14.85 -17.40
N GLN A 22 -17.50 15.71 -16.44
CA GLN A 22 -16.62 16.01 -15.31
C GLN A 22 -16.71 14.89 -14.29
N LEU A 23 -15.58 14.21 -14.05
CA LEU A 23 -15.40 13.30 -12.93
C LEU A 23 -14.63 13.97 -11.80
N SER A 24 -14.95 13.62 -10.57
CA SER A 24 -14.19 13.98 -9.37
C SER A 24 -13.49 12.77 -8.80
N LEU A 25 -12.19 12.90 -8.52
CA LEU A 25 -11.35 11.87 -7.91
C LEU A 25 -10.71 12.41 -6.64
N TRP A 26 -10.93 11.73 -5.52
CA TRP A 26 -10.18 12.00 -4.29
C TRP A 26 -9.04 10.99 -4.15
N ILE A 27 -7.86 11.49 -3.79
CA ILE A 27 -6.65 10.70 -3.61
C ILE A 27 -6.03 10.96 -2.24
N SER A 28 -5.30 9.98 -1.71
CA SER A 28 -4.64 10.02 -0.39
C SER A 28 -3.12 10.20 -0.47
N SER A 29 -2.59 10.52 -1.65
CA SER A 29 -1.17 10.79 -1.89
C SER A 29 -1.04 11.98 -2.83
N PHE A 30 -0.24 12.97 -2.43
CA PHE A 30 0.03 14.14 -3.27
C PHE A 30 0.90 13.78 -4.49
N GLN A 31 1.73 12.76 -4.39
CA GLN A 31 2.56 12.27 -5.48
C GLN A 31 1.70 11.69 -6.61
N ASP A 32 0.61 11.02 -6.26
CA ASP A 32 -0.35 10.50 -7.23
C ASP A 32 -1.10 11.57 -8.01
N GLN A 33 -1.13 12.81 -7.54
CA GLN A 33 -1.80 13.90 -8.27
C GLN A 33 -1.18 14.10 -9.65
N VAL A 34 0.14 14.20 -9.73
CA VAL A 34 0.87 14.37 -11.01
C VAL A 34 0.58 13.22 -11.97
N TYR A 35 0.57 11.99 -11.42
CA TYR A 35 0.22 10.80 -12.19
C TYR A 35 -1.20 10.89 -12.76
N TYR A 36 -2.22 11.19 -11.95
CA TYR A 36 -3.60 11.25 -12.43
C TYR A 36 -3.88 12.42 -13.36
N GLU A 37 -3.24 13.57 -13.17
CA GLU A 37 -3.30 14.69 -14.11
C GLU A 37 -2.78 14.27 -15.51
N LYS A 38 -1.66 13.54 -15.55
CA LYS A 38 -1.13 12.97 -16.79
C LYS A 38 -2.07 11.94 -17.40
N MET A 39 -2.63 11.04 -16.58
CA MET A 39 -3.58 10.02 -17.06
C MET A 39 -4.87 10.64 -17.60
N ALA A 40 -5.39 11.69 -16.95
CA ALA A 40 -6.53 12.44 -17.44
C ALA A 40 -6.26 13.06 -18.82
N GLY A 41 -5.08 13.66 -18.99
CA GLY A 41 -4.66 14.22 -20.27
C GLY A 41 -4.54 13.17 -21.38
N LEU A 42 -4.01 11.97 -21.07
CA LEU A 42 -3.92 10.88 -22.04
C LEU A 42 -5.30 10.32 -22.40
N PHE A 43 -6.18 10.16 -21.43
CA PHE A 43 -7.53 9.68 -21.65
C PHE A 43 -8.37 10.66 -22.46
N ALA A 44 -8.24 11.98 -22.22
CA ALA A 44 -8.93 13.04 -22.94
C ALA A 44 -8.57 13.11 -24.43
N LYS A 45 -7.38 12.63 -24.84
CA LYS A 45 -7.03 12.55 -26.29
C LYS A 45 -8.03 11.71 -27.09
N LYS A 46 -8.63 10.68 -26.46
CA LYS A 46 -9.63 9.79 -27.08
C LYS A 46 -11.07 10.08 -26.64
N ASN A 47 -11.24 10.87 -25.58
CA ASN A 47 -12.51 11.21 -24.96
C ASN A 47 -12.58 12.75 -24.78
N LYS A 48 -12.88 13.47 -25.85
CA LYS A 48 -12.70 14.94 -25.96
C LYS A 48 -13.46 15.76 -24.89
N ASP A 49 -14.55 15.23 -24.37
CA ASP A 49 -15.40 15.90 -23.37
C ASP A 49 -15.05 15.50 -21.94
N PHE A 50 -13.99 14.70 -21.75
CA PHE A 50 -13.56 14.24 -20.44
C PHE A 50 -12.75 15.30 -19.70
N ASN A 51 -13.13 15.53 -18.45
CA ASN A 51 -12.38 16.33 -17.49
C ASN A 51 -12.34 15.62 -16.12
N LEU A 52 -11.22 15.69 -15.42
CA LEU A 52 -11.02 15.10 -14.11
C LEU A 52 -10.65 16.19 -13.10
N GLU A 53 -11.50 16.38 -12.09
CA GLU A 53 -11.19 17.19 -10.91
C GLU A 53 -10.54 16.31 -9.85
N ILE A 54 -9.29 16.60 -9.48
CA ILE A 54 -8.54 15.84 -8.48
C ILE A 54 -8.47 16.64 -7.19
N LYS A 55 -8.76 15.98 -6.06
CA LYS A 55 -8.52 16.53 -4.72
C LYS A 55 -7.61 15.58 -3.95
N ALA A 56 -6.44 16.07 -3.61
CA ALA A 56 -5.48 15.34 -2.77
C ALA A 56 -5.65 15.72 -1.30
N TYR A 57 -5.63 14.72 -0.44
CA TYR A 57 -5.69 14.86 1.01
C TYR A 57 -4.54 14.10 1.66
N GLY A 58 -4.24 14.39 2.91
CA GLY A 58 -3.30 13.60 3.69
C GLY A 58 -3.80 12.15 3.89
N PHE A 59 -2.85 11.22 4.05
CA PHE A 59 -3.12 9.78 4.17
C PHE A 59 -4.21 9.43 5.19
N ARG A 60 -4.15 10.03 6.39
CA ARG A 60 -5.18 9.83 7.45
C ARG A 60 -6.39 10.75 7.28
N GLU A 61 -6.24 11.88 6.61
CA GLU A 61 -7.32 12.87 6.43
C GLU A 61 -8.37 12.40 5.41
N MET A 62 -7.94 11.77 4.33
CA MET A 62 -8.83 11.35 3.23
C MET A 62 -9.96 10.42 3.68
N PRO A 63 -9.70 9.33 4.44
CA PRO A 63 -10.79 8.46 4.94
C PRO A 63 -11.79 9.20 5.82
N ASP A 64 -11.32 10.15 6.66
CA ASP A 64 -12.19 10.94 7.51
C ASP A 64 -13.10 11.86 6.71
N LYS A 65 -12.53 12.57 5.71
CA LYS A 65 -13.29 13.41 4.77
C LYS A 65 -14.33 12.61 4.00
N LEU A 66 -13.92 11.45 3.47
CA LEU A 66 -14.83 10.54 2.77
C LEU A 66 -15.96 10.06 3.71
N GLY A 67 -15.62 9.69 4.94
CA GLY A 67 -16.59 9.28 5.96
C GLY A 67 -17.62 10.38 6.27
N VAL A 68 -17.20 11.65 6.33
CA VAL A 68 -18.10 12.79 6.52
C VAL A 68 -19.01 12.95 5.29
N ALA A 69 -18.46 13.01 4.08
CA ALA A 69 -19.23 13.15 2.84
C ALA A 69 -20.29 12.05 2.68
N LEU A 70 -19.92 10.80 2.98
CA LEU A 70 -20.84 9.65 2.92
C LEU A 70 -21.98 9.75 3.95
N ARG A 71 -21.71 10.27 5.17
CA ARG A 71 -22.75 10.44 6.20
C ARG A 71 -23.69 11.60 5.91
N THR A 72 -23.19 12.70 5.36
CA THR A 72 -24.01 13.88 5.02
C THR A 72 -24.74 13.72 3.69
N GLY A 73 -24.24 12.87 2.79
CA GLY A 73 -24.71 12.75 1.43
C GLY A 73 -24.26 13.88 0.51
N GLU A 74 -23.38 14.77 0.97
CA GLU A 74 -22.93 15.95 0.23
C GLU A 74 -21.45 15.86 -0.12
N GLY A 75 -21.09 16.29 -1.34
CA GLY A 75 -19.71 16.38 -1.80
C GLY A 75 -19.03 15.03 -1.99
N ILE A 76 -19.78 13.94 -2.12
CA ILE A 76 -19.22 12.61 -2.39
C ILE A 76 -18.58 12.64 -3.78
N PRO A 77 -17.29 12.24 -3.92
CA PRO A 77 -16.65 12.19 -5.23
C PRO A 77 -17.20 11.05 -6.09
N ASP A 78 -16.98 11.11 -7.40
CA ASP A 78 -17.31 10.00 -8.30
C ASP A 78 -16.40 8.80 -8.06
N MET A 79 -15.12 9.04 -7.82
CA MET A 79 -14.11 8.03 -7.58
C MET A 79 -13.24 8.38 -6.38
N VAL A 80 -12.71 7.36 -5.72
CA VAL A 80 -11.72 7.51 -4.64
C VAL A 80 -10.56 6.54 -4.85
N GLN A 81 -9.35 7.03 -4.60
CA GLN A 81 -8.19 6.19 -4.36
C GLN A 81 -8.09 5.99 -2.85
N LEU A 82 -8.29 4.76 -2.39
CA LEU A 82 -8.30 4.43 -0.98
C LEU A 82 -7.22 3.40 -0.66
N ASP A 83 -6.44 3.67 0.36
CA ASP A 83 -5.48 2.71 0.87
C ASP A 83 -6.19 1.51 1.54
N GLU A 84 -5.65 0.30 1.34
CA GLU A 84 -6.22 -0.94 1.89
C GLU A 84 -6.30 -0.91 3.42
N THR A 85 -5.40 -0.19 4.09
CA THR A 85 -5.40 -0.03 5.54
C THR A 85 -6.72 0.58 6.05
N PHE A 86 -7.35 1.45 5.26
CA PHE A 86 -8.61 2.10 5.63
C PHE A 86 -9.85 1.46 4.98
N PHE A 87 -9.67 0.55 4.02
CA PHE A 87 -10.79 -0.02 3.27
C PHE A 87 -11.86 -0.65 4.18
N GLY A 88 -11.43 -1.36 5.23
CA GLY A 88 -12.33 -1.97 6.21
C GLY A 88 -13.29 -1.00 6.89
N VAL A 89 -12.91 0.27 7.09
CA VAL A 89 -13.77 1.30 7.73
C VAL A 89 -15.12 1.44 7.01
N PHE A 90 -15.12 1.29 5.68
CA PHE A 90 -16.28 1.49 4.81
C PHE A 90 -17.09 0.20 4.57
N LEU A 91 -16.74 -0.90 5.26
CA LEU A 91 -17.41 -2.20 5.12
C LEU A 91 -18.40 -2.50 6.25
N ASN A 92 -18.54 -1.60 7.24
CA ASN A 92 -19.53 -1.69 8.29
C ASN A 92 -20.92 -1.25 7.76
N GLY A 93 -21.70 -2.20 7.25
CA GLY A 93 -23.00 -1.97 6.62
C GLY A 93 -22.96 -2.08 5.08
N PRO A 94 -23.93 -1.48 4.37
CA PRO A 94 -23.92 -1.46 2.91
C PRO A 94 -22.72 -0.68 2.39
N SER A 95 -21.91 -1.31 1.52
CA SER A 95 -20.74 -0.64 0.93
C SER A 95 -21.16 0.63 0.16
N PRO A 96 -20.44 1.75 0.31
CA PRO A 96 -20.70 2.95 -0.49
C PRO A 96 -20.13 2.85 -1.92
N PHE A 97 -19.35 1.79 -2.20
CA PHE A 97 -18.69 1.59 -3.48
C PHE A 97 -19.50 0.70 -4.41
N LEU A 98 -19.39 0.95 -5.70
CA LEU A 98 -20.00 0.14 -6.76
C LEU A 98 -19.36 -1.26 -6.77
N ASP A 99 -20.19 -2.28 -6.93
CA ASP A 99 -19.70 -3.63 -7.21
C ASP A 99 -19.18 -3.69 -8.65
N LEU A 100 -17.88 -3.91 -8.79
CA LEU A 100 -17.15 -3.96 -10.06
C LEU A 100 -17.01 -5.39 -10.60
N THR A 101 -17.56 -6.41 -9.93
CA THR A 101 -17.33 -7.82 -10.24
C THR A 101 -17.62 -8.16 -11.70
N ASP A 102 -18.80 -7.79 -12.20
CA ASP A 102 -19.19 -8.10 -13.58
C ASP A 102 -18.43 -7.24 -14.60
N LEU A 103 -18.15 -5.98 -14.27
CA LEU A 103 -17.35 -5.09 -15.10
C LEU A 103 -15.91 -5.61 -15.24
N ALA A 104 -15.31 -6.02 -14.14
CA ALA A 104 -13.96 -6.59 -14.11
C ALA A 104 -13.88 -7.90 -14.89
N LYS A 105 -14.86 -8.81 -14.75
CA LYS A 105 -14.94 -10.06 -15.55
C LYS A 105 -15.06 -9.75 -17.03
N LYS A 106 -15.97 -8.86 -17.42
CA LYS A 106 -16.15 -8.45 -18.84
C LYS A 106 -14.87 -7.84 -19.41
N ALA A 107 -14.15 -7.09 -18.62
CA ALA A 107 -12.88 -6.47 -18.99
C ALA A 107 -11.67 -7.40 -18.84
N LYS A 108 -11.85 -8.63 -18.31
CA LYS A 108 -10.82 -9.63 -17.97
C LYS A 108 -9.82 -9.17 -16.90
N LEU A 109 -10.16 -8.14 -16.11
CA LEU A 109 -9.31 -7.66 -15.04
C LEU A 109 -9.24 -8.65 -13.86
N ASP A 110 -10.28 -9.45 -13.67
CA ASP A 110 -10.31 -10.59 -12.73
C ASP A 110 -9.22 -11.64 -12.98
N LYS A 111 -8.67 -11.71 -14.22
CA LYS A 111 -7.64 -12.65 -14.65
C LYS A 111 -6.30 -12.00 -14.93
N THR A 112 -6.26 -10.69 -15.02
CA THR A 112 -5.06 -9.93 -15.43
C THR A 112 -4.52 -9.02 -14.36
N LEU A 113 -5.25 -8.81 -13.28
CA LEU A 113 -4.70 -8.24 -12.04
C LEU A 113 -4.20 -9.35 -11.12
N HIS A 114 -3.19 -9.05 -10.31
CA HIS A 114 -2.64 -10.01 -9.39
C HIS A 114 -3.70 -10.52 -8.39
N PRO A 115 -3.92 -11.85 -8.26
CA PRO A 115 -5.05 -12.39 -7.51
C PRO A 115 -5.03 -11.98 -6.03
N ARG A 116 -3.87 -11.98 -5.36
CA ARG A 116 -3.74 -11.56 -3.97
C ARG A 116 -4.10 -10.10 -3.75
N ARG A 117 -3.88 -9.26 -4.77
CA ARG A 117 -4.27 -7.84 -4.70
C ARG A 117 -5.76 -7.61 -4.95
N LEU A 118 -6.37 -8.42 -5.80
CA LEU A 118 -7.84 -8.42 -5.98
C LEU A 118 -8.56 -8.83 -4.70
N GLU A 119 -8.04 -9.85 -3.99
CA GLU A 119 -8.61 -10.32 -2.72
C GLU A 119 -8.76 -9.19 -1.69
N VAL A 120 -7.79 -8.26 -1.62
CA VAL A 120 -7.78 -7.15 -0.66
C VAL A 120 -8.95 -6.18 -0.84
N PHE A 121 -9.44 -6.01 -2.07
CA PHE A 121 -10.57 -5.13 -2.39
C PHE A 121 -11.86 -5.91 -2.70
N THR A 122 -11.88 -7.19 -2.33
CA THR A 122 -13.06 -8.06 -2.44
C THR A 122 -13.64 -8.32 -1.06
N TYR A 123 -14.91 -8.01 -0.86
CA TYR A 123 -15.62 -8.26 0.38
C TYR A 123 -17.01 -8.87 0.10
N LYS A 124 -17.33 -9.98 0.77
CA LYS A 124 -18.59 -10.72 0.56
C LYS A 124 -18.88 -10.97 -0.92
N GLU A 125 -17.89 -11.50 -1.63
CA GLU A 125 -17.93 -11.83 -3.07
C GLU A 125 -18.10 -10.62 -4.01
N GLN A 126 -18.10 -9.40 -3.50
CA GLN A 126 -18.16 -8.17 -4.29
C GLN A 126 -16.76 -7.58 -4.44
N LEU A 127 -16.33 -7.33 -5.66
CA LEU A 127 -15.12 -6.57 -5.97
C LEU A 127 -15.47 -5.08 -5.90
N LEU A 128 -15.03 -4.41 -4.84
CA LEU A 128 -15.40 -3.02 -4.53
C LEU A 128 -14.36 -1.99 -4.95
N GLY A 129 -13.19 -2.44 -5.40
CA GLY A 129 -12.12 -1.61 -5.90
C GLY A 129 -11.14 -2.40 -6.76
N LEU A 130 -10.36 -1.71 -7.60
CA LEU A 130 -9.28 -2.33 -8.37
C LEU A 130 -7.93 -1.93 -7.79
N PRO A 131 -7.05 -2.90 -7.46
CA PRO A 131 -5.73 -2.63 -6.93
C PRO A 131 -4.83 -1.98 -7.96
N GLN A 132 -4.10 -0.95 -7.57
CA GLN A 132 -3.18 -0.23 -8.44
C GLN A 132 -1.76 -0.75 -8.34
N SER A 133 -1.36 -1.25 -7.17
CA SER A 133 0.00 -1.67 -6.86
C SER A 133 0.08 -3.12 -6.37
N LEU A 134 1.25 -3.72 -6.55
CA LEU A 134 1.58 -5.01 -5.99
C LEU A 134 1.83 -4.90 -4.48
N SER A 135 2.47 -3.84 -4.04
CA SER A 135 2.78 -3.52 -2.64
C SER A 135 3.51 -4.64 -1.90
N ALA A 136 4.37 -5.36 -2.63
CA ALA A 136 5.17 -6.44 -2.04
C ALA A 136 6.32 -5.86 -1.21
N MET A 137 6.51 -6.43 -0.02
CA MET A 137 7.56 -6.06 0.92
C MET A 137 8.91 -6.66 0.51
N VAL A 138 9.95 -5.85 0.64
CA VAL A 138 11.36 -6.24 0.46
C VAL A 138 12.19 -5.69 1.62
N LEU A 139 13.41 -6.19 1.80
CA LEU A 139 14.39 -5.60 2.69
C LEU A 139 15.29 -4.66 1.87
N TYR A 140 15.27 -3.38 2.20
CA TYR A 140 16.23 -2.39 1.70
C TYR A 140 17.47 -2.43 2.58
N TYR A 141 18.66 -2.44 1.98
CA TYR A 141 19.93 -2.51 2.70
C TYR A 141 21.00 -1.58 2.12
N ARG A 142 21.90 -1.10 2.94
CA ARG A 142 23.04 -0.27 2.57
C ARG A 142 24.14 -1.13 1.92
N LYS A 143 24.27 -1.07 0.60
CA LYS A 143 25.26 -1.85 -0.17
C LYS A 143 26.69 -1.55 0.27
N ASP A 144 27.01 -0.29 0.46
CA ASP A 144 28.34 0.17 0.89
C ASP A 144 28.71 -0.36 2.28
N LEU A 145 27.78 -0.32 3.23
CA LEU A 145 28.00 -0.85 4.59
C LEU A 145 28.05 -2.38 4.62
N PHE A 146 27.23 -3.05 3.80
CA PHE A 146 27.32 -4.50 3.63
C PHE A 146 28.68 -4.93 3.09
N GLU A 147 29.23 -4.20 2.10
CA GLU A 147 30.57 -4.43 1.59
C GLU A 147 31.65 -4.16 2.65
N GLU A 148 31.56 -3.05 3.39
CA GLU A 148 32.47 -2.68 4.46
C GLU A 148 32.52 -3.75 5.56
N PHE A 149 31.36 -4.20 6.02
CA PHE A 149 31.23 -5.21 7.08
C PHE A 149 31.29 -6.66 6.56
N LYS A 150 31.46 -6.87 5.24
CA LYS A 150 31.55 -8.18 4.58
C LYS A 150 30.28 -9.03 4.78
N ILE A 151 29.11 -8.39 4.85
CA ILE A 151 27.82 -9.06 4.94
C ILE A 151 27.35 -9.37 3.51
N LYS A 152 26.89 -10.57 3.26
CA LYS A 152 26.33 -10.97 1.98
C LYS A 152 24.80 -11.04 2.07
N PRO A 153 24.06 -10.39 1.18
CA PRO A 153 22.59 -10.46 1.19
C PRO A 153 22.06 -11.89 1.15
N GLU A 154 22.74 -12.80 0.44
CA GLU A 154 22.35 -14.20 0.32
C GLU A 154 22.50 -15.03 1.62
N ASP A 155 23.19 -14.52 2.63
CA ASP A 155 23.34 -15.14 3.95
C ASP A 155 22.14 -14.81 4.87
N LEU A 156 21.34 -13.79 4.55
CA LEU A 156 20.18 -13.33 5.32
C LEU A 156 18.88 -13.98 4.85
N LYS A 157 18.77 -15.29 5.02
CA LYS A 157 17.60 -16.07 4.55
C LYS A 157 16.44 -16.04 5.52
N THR A 158 16.76 -16.03 6.81
CA THR A 158 15.77 -16.10 7.90
C THR A 158 15.93 -14.91 8.86
N TRP A 159 14.90 -14.61 9.63
CA TRP A 159 15.00 -13.60 10.70
C TRP A 159 16.02 -14.01 11.77
N LYS A 160 16.25 -15.30 11.94
CA LYS A 160 17.30 -15.82 12.82
C LYS A 160 18.70 -15.46 12.29
N ASP A 161 18.94 -15.59 10.97
CA ASP A 161 20.21 -15.16 10.37
C ASP A 161 20.45 -13.67 10.60
N VAL A 162 19.37 -12.85 10.50
CA VAL A 162 19.43 -11.40 10.79
C VAL A 162 19.81 -11.16 12.26
N ALA A 163 19.23 -11.91 13.19
CA ALA A 163 19.57 -11.78 14.60
C ALA A 163 21.05 -12.14 14.86
N GLU A 164 21.51 -13.30 14.36
CA GLU A 164 22.87 -13.79 14.57
C GLU A 164 23.93 -12.85 13.96
N ILE A 165 23.78 -12.46 12.70
CA ILE A 165 24.70 -11.53 12.01
C ILE A 165 24.63 -10.14 12.65
N GLY A 166 23.43 -9.69 13.01
CA GLY A 166 23.24 -8.42 13.68
C GLY A 166 23.87 -8.35 15.07
N GLU A 167 23.84 -9.43 15.87
CA GLU A 167 24.50 -9.49 17.17
C GLU A 167 26.02 -9.45 17.02
N GLU A 168 26.59 -10.17 16.05
CA GLU A 168 28.02 -10.12 15.76
C GLU A 168 28.45 -8.69 15.36
N LEU A 169 27.70 -8.05 14.50
CA LEU A 169 27.97 -6.70 14.05
C LEU A 169 27.84 -5.68 15.18
N GLN A 170 26.79 -5.77 15.99
CA GLN A 170 26.57 -4.89 17.11
C GLN A 170 27.70 -5.04 18.17
N GLY A 171 28.06 -6.26 18.52
CA GLY A 171 29.14 -6.54 19.47
C GLY A 171 30.52 -6.08 18.98
N SER A 172 30.81 -6.10 17.67
CA SER A 172 32.10 -5.74 17.10
C SER A 172 32.20 -4.25 16.70
N GLN A 173 31.12 -3.64 16.21
CA GLN A 173 31.10 -2.31 15.63
C GLN A 173 30.14 -1.34 16.33
N GLY A 174 29.25 -1.84 17.21
CA GLY A 174 28.19 -1.04 17.83
C GLY A 174 27.09 -0.65 16.84
N GLN A 175 27.01 -1.32 15.69
CA GLN A 175 26.11 -0.98 14.60
C GLN A 175 24.74 -1.62 14.79
N ARG A 176 23.70 -0.94 14.39
CA ARG A 176 22.31 -1.43 14.41
C ARG A 176 21.93 -1.97 13.05
N PHE A 177 21.39 -3.18 13.03
CA PHE A 177 21.13 -3.87 11.77
C PHE A 177 19.82 -3.47 11.11
N LEU A 178 18.71 -3.42 11.89
CA LEU A 178 17.36 -3.32 11.36
C LEU A 178 16.56 -2.21 12.03
N ALA A 179 15.87 -1.39 11.24
CA ALA A 179 14.82 -0.51 11.75
C ALA A 179 13.51 -1.27 11.94
N LEU A 180 12.87 -1.09 13.10
CA LEU A 180 11.58 -1.67 13.45
C LEU A 180 10.46 -0.63 13.41
N ASP A 181 9.29 -1.07 12.96
CA ASP A 181 8.04 -0.32 13.04
C ASP A 181 6.88 -1.28 13.28
N GLY A 182 5.83 -0.83 13.96
CA GLY A 182 4.68 -1.66 14.27
C GLY A 182 3.90 -2.20 13.06
N THR A 183 4.14 -1.64 11.88
CA THR A 183 3.60 -2.12 10.60
C THR A 183 4.09 -3.54 10.26
N LEU A 184 5.26 -3.91 10.75
CA LEU A 184 5.85 -5.23 10.49
C LEU A 184 5.04 -6.37 11.12
N PHE A 185 4.35 -6.14 12.23
CA PHE A 185 3.63 -7.22 12.94
C PHE A 185 2.65 -7.97 12.03
N ASP A 186 1.82 -7.25 11.28
CA ASP A 186 0.87 -7.84 10.33
C ASP A 186 1.54 -8.59 9.18
N VAL A 187 2.63 -8.04 8.66
CA VAL A 187 3.45 -8.65 7.60
C VAL A 187 4.05 -9.98 8.08
N LEU A 188 4.64 -9.98 9.28
CA LEU A 188 5.31 -11.14 9.86
C LEU A 188 4.33 -12.26 10.24
N LEU A 189 3.12 -11.91 10.73
CA LEU A 189 2.07 -12.90 10.93
C LEU A 189 1.76 -13.66 9.64
N ARG A 190 1.63 -12.93 8.52
CA ARG A 190 1.30 -13.54 7.23
C ARG A 190 2.44 -14.37 6.66
N GLN A 191 3.70 -13.98 6.86
CA GLN A 191 4.85 -14.84 6.55
C GLN A 191 4.83 -16.15 7.35
N ARG A 192 4.27 -16.15 8.58
CA ARG A 192 4.09 -17.33 9.42
C ARG A 192 2.85 -18.15 9.08
N GLY A 193 2.10 -17.77 8.03
CA GLY A 193 0.87 -18.45 7.62
C GLY A 193 -0.34 -18.14 8.49
N SER A 194 -0.27 -17.13 9.36
CA SER A 194 -1.37 -16.60 10.16
C SER A 194 -1.86 -15.26 9.59
N ASP A 195 -2.81 -14.61 10.24
CA ASP A 195 -3.28 -13.27 9.89
C ASP A 195 -3.93 -12.63 11.13
N LEU A 196 -4.24 -11.34 11.08
CA LEU A 196 -5.02 -10.65 12.11
C LEU A 196 -6.42 -11.22 12.27
N PHE A 197 -7.02 -11.72 11.20
CA PHE A 197 -8.34 -12.35 11.21
C PHE A 197 -8.33 -13.64 10.39
N ASP A 198 -9.17 -14.60 10.80
CA ASP A 198 -9.50 -15.73 9.93
C ASP A 198 -10.76 -15.42 9.08
N LYS A 199 -11.08 -16.33 8.17
CA LYS A 199 -12.26 -16.21 7.27
C LYS A 199 -13.59 -16.15 8.01
N ASN A 200 -13.64 -16.56 9.28
CA ASN A 200 -14.83 -16.50 10.14
C ASN A 200 -14.85 -15.22 10.99
N GLY A 201 -13.89 -14.32 10.81
CA GLY A 201 -13.76 -13.08 11.58
C GLY A 201 -13.22 -13.28 13.01
N LYS A 202 -12.58 -14.42 13.32
CA LYS A 202 -11.89 -14.61 14.60
C LYS A 202 -10.62 -13.78 14.58
N PHE A 203 -10.48 -12.90 15.55
CA PHE A 203 -9.30 -12.07 15.73
C PHE A 203 -8.15 -12.87 16.33
N LEU A 204 -6.95 -12.71 15.79
CA LEU A 204 -5.74 -13.46 16.11
C LEU A 204 -6.03 -14.96 16.26
N PRO A 205 -6.31 -15.65 15.14
CA PRO A 205 -6.70 -17.07 15.18
C PRO A 205 -5.60 -17.95 15.76
N ASP A 206 -4.33 -17.57 15.56
CA ASP A 206 -3.15 -18.22 16.12
C ASP A 206 -2.39 -17.27 17.06
N GLU A 207 -2.82 -17.27 18.34
CA GLU A 207 -2.24 -16.42 19.37
C GLU A 207 -0.78 -16.79 19.65
N LYS A 208 -0.44 -18.07 19.54
CA LYS A 208 0.94 -18.54 19.77
C LYS A 208 1.90 -17.92 18.75
N VAL A 209 1.54 -17.95 17.47
CA VAL A 209 2.34 -17.32 16.42
C VAL A 209 2.47 -15.82 16.65
N ALA A 210 1.40 -15.14 17.08
CA ALA A 210 1.46 -13.71 17.38
C ALA A 210 2.44 -13.37 18.51
N VAL A 211 2.46 -14.19 19.56
CA VAL A 211 3.41 -14.04 20.66
C VAL A 211 4.85 -14.33 20.21
N GLU A 212 5.06 -15.40 19.44
CA GLU A 212 6.40 -15.77 18.94
C GLU A 212 6.98 -14.68 18.02
N VAL A 213 6.17 -14.07 17.16
CA VAL A 213 6.60 -12.94 16.31
C VAL A 213 7.06 -11.76 17.15
N LEU A 214 6.28 -11.37 18.16
CA LEU A 214 6.69 -10.27 19.05
C LEU A 214 7.93 -10.61 19.88
N GLN A 215 8.06 -11.85 20.32
CA GLN A 215 9.19 -12.31 21.12
C GLN A 215 10.51 -12.19 20.35
N GLU A 216 10.56 -12.70 19.13
CA GLU A 216 11.76 -12.66 18.27
C GLU A 216 12.25 -11.21 18.06
N PHE A 217 11.34 -10.28 17.75
CA PHE A 217 11.73 -8.90 17.53
C PHE A 217 12.02 -8.14 18.84
N ALA A 218 11.40 -8.52 19.94
CA ALA A 218 11.77 -8.01 21.27
C ALA A 218 13.19 -8.42 21.66
N GLU A 219 13.59 -9.66 21.39
CA GLU A 219 14.94 -10.15 21.63
C GLU A 219 15.96 -9.40 20.78
N MET A 220 15.72 -9.22 19.48
CA MET A 220 16.57 -8.37 18.62
C MET A 220 16.66 -6.94 19.14
N SER A 221 15.55 -6.36 19.63
CA SER A 221 15.54 -5.01 20.17
C SER A 221 16.35 -4.89 21.46
N GLN A 222 16.23 -5.86 22.38
CA GLN A 222 17.01 -5.92 23.61
C GLN A 222 18.49 -6.13 23.35
N ALA A 223 18.84 -6.92 22.34
CA ALA A 223 20.22 -7.11 21.86
C ALA A 223 20.76 -5.90 21.08
N GLN A 224 19.97 -4.85 20.87
CA GLN A 224 20.32 -3.67 20.06
C GLN A 224 20.65 -4.00 18.59
N VAL A 225 20.22 -5.14 18.10
CA VAL A 225 20.31 -5.55 16.69
C VAL A 225 19.27 -4.78 15.86
N ALA A 226 18.06 -4.68 16.39
CA ALA A 226 16.96 -3.99 15.77
C ALA A 226 16.48 -2.84 16.67
N VAL A 227 16.12 -1.72 16.08
CA VAL A 227 15.73 -0.51 16.82
C VAL A 227 14.50 0.15 16.22
N MET A 228 13.66 0.68 17.08
CA MET A 228 12.64 1.63 16.65
C MET A 228 13.28 3.02 16.50
N PRO A 229 12.96 3.76 15.44
CA PRO A 229 13.41 5.15 15.31
C PRO A 229 13.01 5.98 16.53
N ASP A 230 13.90 6.84 17.00
CA ASP A 230 13.70 7.66 18.22
C ASP A 230 12.43 8.52 18.17
N ARG A 231 11.97 8.87 16.98
CA ARG A 231 10.75 9.67 16.75
C ARG A 231 9.58 8.87 16.18
N GLY A 232 9.65 7.56 16.31
CA GLY A 232 8.49 6.68 16.28
C GLY A 232 8.06 6.14 14.92
N SER A 233 8.64 6.53 13.78
CA SER A 233 8.21 5.98 12.48
C SER A 233 9.30 5.93 11.43
N ILE A 234 9.42 4.78 10.76
CA ILE A 234 10.26 4.62 9.56
C ILE A 234 9.76 5.45 8.36
N PHE A 235 8.60 6.09 8.46
CA PHE A 235 8.02 6.95 7.43
C PHE A 235 8.32 8.44 7.65
N ASP A 236 8.97 8.81 8.75
CA ASP A 236 9.31 10.19 9.06
C ASP A 236 10.56 10.63 8.28
N PRO A 237 10.57 11.80 7.61
CA PRO A 237 11.76 12.36 6.95
C PRO A 237 13.01 12.39 7.84
N VAL A 238 12.83 12.58 9.15
CA VAL A 238 13.96 12.61 10.12
C VAL A 238 14.63 11.24 10.25
N PHE A 239 13.91 10.14 10.10
CA PHE A 239 14.49 8.80 10.06
C PHE A 239 15.44 8.63 8.87
N PHE A 240 15.08 9.16 7.71
CA PHE A 240 15.93 9.09 6.52
C PHE A 240 17.24 9.88 6.71
N SER A 241 17.15 11.11 7.19
CA SER A 241 18.33 11.97 7.38
C SER A 241 19.15 11.62 8.65
N GLY A 242 18.50 11.11 9.69
CA GLY A 242 19.14 10.78 10.96
C GLY A 242 19.74 9.37 10.98
N ASP A 243 18.91 8.35 10.66
CA ASP A 243 19.33 6.96 10.87
C ASP A 243 19.87 6.30 9.61
N LEU A 244 19.25 6.57 8.44
CA LEU A 244 19.61 5.90 7.18
C LEU A 244 20.79 6.58 6.49
N GLU A 245 20.80 7.91 6.37
CA GLU A 245 21.92 8.64 5.71
C GLU A 245 23.21 8.53 6.51
N THR A 246 23.11 8.59 7.83
CA THR A 246 24.30 8.46 8.71
C THR A 246 24.85 7.04 8.75
N GLY A 247 24.06 6.04 8.32
CA GLY A 247 24.42 4.63 8.40
C GLY A 247 24.28 4.05 9.80
N GLU A 248 23.55 4.70 10.70
CA GLU A 248 23.29 4.17 12.04
C GLU A 248 22.48 2.88 11.98
N VAL A 249 21.58 2.75 10.98
CA VAL A 249 20.82 1.54 10.68
C VAL A 249 21.12 1.07 9.26
N LEU A 250 21.40 -0.24 9.10
CA LEU A 250 21.79 -0.83 7.83
C LEU A 250 20.59 -1.22 6.95
N CYS A 251 19.50 -1.63 7.55
CA CYS A 251 18.35 -2.23 6.85
C CYS A 251 17.02 -1.64 7.29
N VAL A 252 16.09 -1.56 6.36
CA VAL A 252 14.67 -1.26 6.65
C VAL A 252 13.78 -2.11 5.76
N ALA A 253 12.73 -2.72 6.33
CA ALA A 253 11.72 -3.44 5.57
C ALA A 253 10.64 -2.45 5.08
N GLY A 254 10.32 -2.51 3.79
CA GLY A 254 9.33 -1.63 3.19
C GLY A 254 8.71 -2.25 1.94
N ALA A 255 7.50 -1.85 1.58
CA ALA A 255 6.90 -2.24 0.32
C ALA A 255 7.56 -1.51 -0.88
N ASP A 256 7.21 -1.91 -2.09
CA ASP A 256 7.74 -1.31 -3.32
C ASP A 256 7.65 0.22 -3.34
N TRP A 257 6.52 0.77 -2.91
CA TRP A 257 6.30 2.22 -2.83
C TRP A 257 7.22 2.92 -1.81
N TYR A 258 7.70 2.22 -0.78
CA TYR A 258 8.64 2.79 0.19
C TYR A 258 9.95 3.22 -0.50
N GLY A 259 10.48 2.36 -1.37
CA GLY A 259 11.66 2.67 -2.17
C GLY A 259 11.39 3.65 -3.30
N LEU A 260 10.25 3.49 -3.98
CA LEU A 260 9.92 4.32 -5.14
C LEU A 260 9.50 5.75 -4.78
N ASP A 261 9.00 5.97 -3.57
CA ASP A 261 8.56 7.28 -3.08
C ASP A 261 9.51 7.82 -2.02
N LEU A 262 9.52 7.25 -0.81
CA LEU A 262 10.14 7.86 0.35
C LEU A 262 11.67 7.95 0.24
N PHE A 263 12.36 6.92 -0.25
CA PHE A 263 13.81 6.99 -0.44
C PHE A 263 14.19 8.10 -1.42
N GLN A 264 13.50 8.19 -2.55
CA GLN A 264 13.82 9.20 -3.56
C GLN A 264 13.47 10.61 -3.10
N GLN A 265 12.42 10.75 -2.27
CA GLN A 265 11.99 12.04 -1.75
C GLN A 265 12.86 12.51 -0.58
N PHE A 266 13.18 11.63 0.38
CA PHE A 266 13.81 12.03 1.64
C PHE A 266 15.31 11.75 1.71
N ALA A 267 15.85 10.91 0.83
CA ALA A 267 17.26 10.59 0.74
C ALA A 267 17.78 10.62 -0.71
N PRO A 268 17.52 11.70 -1.50
CA PRO A 268 17.91 11.75 -2.91
C PRO A 268 19.44 11.67 -3.12
N GLY A 269 20.22 12.09 -2.11
CA GLY A 269 21.68 12.04 -2.14
C GLY A 269 22.28 10.63 -2.01
N MET A 270 21.46 9.62 -1.73
CA MET A 270 21.89 8.23 -1.53
C MET A 270 21.69 7.34 -2.77
N GLU A 271 21.58 7.92 -3.95
CA GLU A 271 21.51 7.17 -5.22
C GLU A 271 22.65 6.16 -5.35
N GLY A 272 22.30 4.91 -5.62
CA GLY A 272 23.26 3.80 -5.79
C GLY A 272 23.74 3.15 -4.50
N LEU A 273 23.52 3.73 -3.33
CA LEU A 273 23.97 3.17 -2.04
C LEU A 273 23.02 2.11 -1.49
N TRP A 274 21.77 2.09 -1.92
CA TRP A 274 20.77 1.15 -1.45
C TRP A 274 20.58 -0.01 -2.42
N GLY A 275 20.47 -1.21 -1.86
CA GLY A 275 20.06 -2.43 -2.53
C GLY A 275 18.72 -2.92 -2.02
N MET A 276 18.15 -3.89 -2.71
CA MET A 276 16.92 -4.57 -2.34
C MET A 276 17.13 -6.07 -2.40
N MET A 277 16.56 -6.78 -1.44
CA MET A 277 16.54 -8.24 -1.39
C MET A 277 15.20 -8.73 -0.87
N PRO A 278 14.85 -10.03 -1.05
CA PRO A 278 13.68 -10.60 -0.39
C PRO A 278 13.71 -10.33 1.11
N LEU A 279 12.53 -10.24 1.75
CA LEU A 279 12.51 -10.26 3.21
C LEU A 279 13.12 -11.58 3.72
N PRO A 280 13.86 -11.55 4.82
CA PRO A 280 14.13 -12.76 5.59
C PRO A 280 12.80 -13.45 5.93
N THR A 281 12.82 -14.77 6.01
CA THR A 281 11.61 -15.53 6.28
C THR A 281 11.75 -16.37 7.56
N TRP A 282 10.78 -17.22 7.81
CA TRP A 282 10.76 -18.13 8.94
C TRP A 282 11.00 -19.55 8.48
N GLU A 283 11.83 -20.29 9.20
CA GLU A 283 11.94 -21.72 9.03
C GLU A 283 10.73 -22.41 9.67
N LYS A 284 10.09 -23.30 8.93
CA LYS A 284 8.97 -24.09 9.42
C LYS A 284 9.48 -25.33 10.17
N ALA A 285 8.59 -25.97 10.91
CA ALA A 285 8.93 -27.17 11.70
C ALA A 285 9.46 -28.35 10.85
N ASP A 286 9.18 -28.38 9.56
CA ASP A 286 9.68 -29.37 8.60
C ASP A 286 10.99 -28.96 7.92
N GLY A 287 11.61 -27.85 8.32
CA GLY A 287 12.83 -27.30 7.74
C GLY A 287 12.64 -26.55 6.42
N THR A 288 11.41 -26.40 5.91
CA THR A 288 11.16 -25.59 4.74
C THR A 288 11.03 -24.10 5.11
N LEU A 289 11.38 -23.22 4.17
CA LEU A 289 11.24 -21.78 4.37
C LEU A 289 9.80 -21.31 4.08
N GLY A 290 9.39 -20.29 4.80
CA GLY A 290 8.15 -19.56 4.55
C GLY A 290 8.25 -18.61 3.36
N PRO A 291 7.20 -17.79 3.09
CA PRO A 291 7.23 -16.74 2.09
C PRO A 291 8.30 -15.70 2.39
N ARG A 292 9.00 -15.24 1.36
CA ARG A 292 10.06 -14.21 1.44
C ARG A 292 9.52 -12.80 1.23
N THR A 293 8.22 -12.64 1.29
CA THR A 293 7.51 -11.36 1.16
C THR A 293 6.14 -11.45 1.84
N ALA A 294 5.50 -10.31 1.98
CA ALA A 294 4.05 -10.16 2.17
C ALA A 294 3.67 -8.82 1.54
N THR A 295 2.43 -8.41 1.63
CA THR A 295 2.03 -7.07 1.18
C THR A 295 1.88 -6.12 2.37
N PHE A 296 2.14 -4.84 2.15
CA PHE A 296 1.84 -3.82 3.14
C PHE A 296 1.27 -2.59 2.45
N ALA A 297 0.08 -2.15 2.89
CA ALA A 297 -0.64 -1.02 2.34
C ALA A 297 -0.87 -1.15 0.81
N GLY A 298 -1.10 -0.06 0.15
CA GLY A 298 -1.32 0.01 -1.29
C GLY A 298 -2.72 0.44 -1.66
N GLN A 299 -2.76 1.15 -2.76
CA GLN A 299 -3.95 1.88 -3.16
C GLN A 299 -4.86 1.03 -4.05
N GLY A 300 -6.17 1.20 -3.86
CA GLY A 300 -7.20 0.75 -4.78
C GLY A 300 -8.04 1.91 -5.30
N LEU A 301 -8.51 1.80 -6.54
CA LEU A 301 -9.47 2.74 -7.12
C LEU A 301 -10.89 2.19 -7.01
N MET A 302 -11.78 2.96 -6.38
CA MET A 302 -13.20 2.66 -6.21
C MET A 302 -14.05 3.68 -6.95
N ILE A 303 -15.23 3.25 -7.37
CA ILE A 303 -16.29 4.10 -7.90
C ILE A 303 -17.38 4.24 -6.83
N CYS A 304 -17.73 5.46 -6.43
CA CYS A 304 -18.79 5.68 -5.46
C CYS A 304 -20.16 5.36 -6.06
N LYS A 305 -21.03 4.67 -5.30
CA LYS A 305 -22.38 4.27 -5.78
C LYS A 305 -23.27 5.43 -6.19
N THR A 306 -23.05 6.61 -5.60
CA THR A 306 -23.84 7.82 -5.81
C THR A 306 -23.49 8.56 -7.09
N THR A 307 -22.36 8.22 -7.74
CA THR A 307 -21.99 8.87 -9.00
C THR A 307 -23.07 8.71 -10.08
N LYS A 308 -23.28 9.77 -10.84
CA LYS A 308 -24.15 9.76 -12.04
C LYS A 308 -23.35 9.38 -13.29
N ASN A 309 -22.02 9.41 -13.22
CA ASN A 309 -21.09 9.22 -14.33
C ASN A 309 -20.43 7.82 -14.31
N LYS A 310 -21.19 6.77 -13.96
CA LYS A 310 -20.66 5.40 -13.76
C LYS A 310 -19.88 4.87 -14.95
N ASP A 311 -20.40 5.08 -16.16
CA ASP A 311 -19.79 4.56 -17.39
C ASP A 311 -18.45 5.26 -17.68
N THR A 312 -18.39 6.58 -17.49
CA THR A 312 -17.16 7.36 -17.70
C THR A 312 -16.13 7.03 -16.62
N ALA A 313 -16.56 6.92 -15.35
CA ALA A 313 -15.70 6.48 -14.24
C ALA A 313 -15.11 5.08 -14.52
N TRP A 314 -15.93 4.13 -14.97
CA TRP A 314 -15.45 2.80 -15.34
C TRP A 314 -14.47 2.82 -16.52
N LYS A 315 -14.77 3.56 -17.58
CA LYS A 315 -13.87 3.67 -18.73
C LYS A 315 -12.50 4.25 -18.34
N PHE A 316 -12.50 5.28 -17.49
CA PHE A 316 -11.26 5.87 -16.99
C PHE A 316 -10.49 4.88 -16.11
N LEU A 317 -11.17 4.18 -15.20
CA LEU A 317 -10.58 3.17 -14.33
C LEU A 317 -9.99 2.00 -15.15
N ASP A 318 -10.73 1.45 -16.12
CA ASP A 318 -10.24 0.38 -17.03
C ASP A 318 -9.01 0.84 -17.84
N PHE A 319 -9.00 2.09 -18.31
CA PHE A 319 -7.86 2.69 -19.00
C PHE A 319 -6.64 2.75 -18.08
N VAL A 320 -6.76 3.30 -16.88
CA VAL A 320 -5.64 3.43 -15.92
C VAL A 320 -5.06 2.05 -15.57
N MET A 321 -5.91 1.02 -15.47
CA MET A 321 -5.44 -0.33 -15.17
C MET A 321 -4.70 -1.01 -16.31
N LYS A 322 -5.11 -0.79 -17.57
CA LYS A 322 -4.64 -1.60 -18.71
C LYS A 322 -3.69 -0.89 -19.65
N ASP A 323 -3.73 0.43 -19.70
CA ASP A 323 -2.90 1.17 -20.66
C ASP A 323 -1.42 0.99 -20.36
N LYS A 324 -0.62 0.76 -21.40
CA LYS A 324 0.81 0.49 -21.24
C LYS A 324 1.55 1.68 -20.65
N GLU A 325 1.27 2.89 -21.15
CA GLU A 325 1.88 4.12 -20.67
C GLU A 325 1.45 4.39 -19.23
N ALA A 326 0.16 4.15 -18.89
CA ALA A 326 -0.33 4.29 -17.53
C ALA A 326 0.41 3.39 -16.54
N ASN A 327 0.70 2.14 -16.91
CA ASN A 327 1.45 1.22 -16.04
C ASN A 327 2.94 1.60 -15.92
N SER A 328 3.59 2.06 -17.02
CA SER A 328 4.96 2.58 -16.96
C SER A 328 5.03 3.81 -16.05
N GLU A 329 4.11 4.76 -16.22
CA GLU A 329 4.05 5.96 -15.40
C GLU A 329 3.68 5.68 -13.93
N ARG A 330 2.88 4.65 -13.66
CA ARG A 330 2.61 4.20 -12.29
C ARG A 330 3.88 3.80 -11.57
N PHE A 331 4.81 3.16 -12.26
CA PHE A 331 6.10 2.77 -11.72
C PHE A 331 7.09 3.94 -11.63
N LEU A 332 7.19 4.75 -12.71
CA LEU A 332 8.22 5.79 -12.84
C LEU A 332 7.85 7.11 -12.13
N GLN A 333 6.57 7.42 -11.97
CA GLN A 333 6.08 8.69 -11.45
C GLN A 333 5.03 8.51 -10.33
N GLY A 334 4.24 7.45 -10.39
CA GLY A 334 3.20 7.12 -9.41
C GLY A 334 3.72 6.23 -8.28
N ASN A 335 5.02 6.03 -8.21
CA ASN A 335 5.77 5.46 -7.10
C ASN A 335 5.26 4.08 -6.61
N SER A 336 4.77 3.24 -7.51
CA SER A 336 4.37 1.87 -7.13
C SER A 336 4.45 0.90 -8.30
N PHE A 337 4.80 -0.37 -8.00
CA PHE A 337 4.84 -1.41 -9.01
C PHE A 337 3.41 -1.87 -9.34
N PRO A 338 2.99 -1.86 -10.63
CA PRO A 338 1.61 -2.11 -11.00
C PRO A 338 1.15 -3.55 -10.71
N ALA A 339 -0.09 -3.70 -10.22
CA ALA A 339 -0.72 -5.00 -10.02
C ALA A 339 -1.18 -5.69 -11.32
N TYR A 340 -1.07 -5.04 -12.48
CA TYR A 340 -1.53 -5.54 -13.78
C TYR A 340 -0.49 -6.45 -14.41
N LEU A 341 -0.69 -7.77 -14.37
CA LEU A 341 0.24 -8.80 -14.81
C LEU A 341 0.77 -8.63 -16.25
N PRO A 342 -0.06 -8.24 -17.26
CA PRO A 342 0.47 -8.06 -18.61
C PRO A 342 1.51 -6.96 -18.75
N SER A 343 1.54 -5.96 -17.84
CA SER A 343 2.54 -4.89 -17.83
C SER A 343 3.92 -5.37 -17.38
N TRP A 344 4.02 -6.48 -16.66
CA TRP A 344 5.27 -7.03 -16.13
C TRP A 344 6.28 -7.48 -17.19
N LYS A 345 5.87 -7.51 -18.46
CA LYS A 345 6.76 -7.74 -19.61
C LYS A 345 7.36 -6.45 -20.17
N ASN A 346 6.97 -5.30 -19.61
CA ASN A 346 7.45 -4.01 -20.05
C ASN A 346 8.87 -3.78 -19.56
N LYS A 347 9.76 -3.39 -20.46
CA LYS A 347 11.17 -3.09 -20.13
C LYS A 347 11.33 -1.93 -19.19
N ASP A 348 10.38 -0.99 -19.18
CA ASP A 348 10.41 0.15 -18.26
C ASP A 348 10.25 -0.30 -16.79
N LEU A 349 9.55 -1.44 -16.57
CA LEU A 349 9.36 -2.00 -15.24
C LEU A 349 10.50 -2.95 -14.83
N LEU A 350 11.11 -3.65 -15.79
CA LEU A 350 12.14 -4.67 -15.54
C LEU A 350 13.58 -4.13 -15.68
N GLY A 351 13.73 -2.91 -16.15
CA GLY A 351 15.04 -2.29 -16.29
C GLY A 351 15.69 -1.94 -14.94
N GLU A 352 16.96 -1.59 -14.99
CA GLU A 352 17.67 -1.05 -13.85
C GLU A 352 17.01 0.26 -13.40
N HIS A 353 16.63 0.32 -12.12
CA HIS A 353 16.07 1.53 -11.54
C HIS A 353 17.18 2.56 -11.28
N PRO A 354 17.05 3.83 -11.76
CA PRO A 354 18.09 4.82 -11.67
C PRO A 354 18.64 5.05 -10.26
N TYR A 355 17.76 5.09 -9.26
CA TYR A 355 18.14 5.32 -7.87
C TYR A 355 18.85 4.11 -7.25
N PHE A 356 18.32 2.90 -7.44
CA PHE A 356 18.83 1.68 -6.79
C PHE A 356 19.99 1.02 -7.55
N LYS A 357 20.21 1.33 -8.84
CA LYS A 357 21.15 0.62 -9.73
C LYS A 357 20.94 -0.91 -9.70
N GLN A 358 19.69 -1.30 -9.64
CA GLN A 358 19.20 -2.69 -9.57
C GLN A 358 17.82 -2.76 -10.20
N SER A 359 17.44 -3.90 -10.80
CA SER A 359 16.07 -4.11 -11.25
C SER A 359 15.15 -4.40 -10.05
N MET A 360 14.35 -3.43 -9.65
CA MET A 360 13.29 -3.64 -8.66
C MET A 360 12.19 -4.54 -9.23
N GLY A 361 11.83 -4.36 -10.49
CA GLY A 361 10.74 -5.10 -11.10
C GLY A 361 11.00 -6.60 -11.20
N GLU A 362 12.24 -7.02 -11.53
CA GLU A 362 12.59 -8.45 -11.57
C GLU A 362 12.44 -9.09 -10.19
N LEU A 363 12.91 -8.44 -9.13
CA LEU A 363 12.75 -8.92 -7.76
C LEU A 363 11.27 -9.04 -7.36
N LEU A 364 10.46 -8.02 -7.67
CA LEU A 364 9.05 -8.01 -7.31
C LEU A 364 8.25 -9.08 -8.08
N VAL A 365 8.58 -9.31 -9.35
CA VAL A 365 7.98 -10.40 -10.15
C VAL A 365 8.36 -11.75 -9.57
N GLU A 366 9.63 -11.96 -9.19
CA GLU A 366 10.08 -13.20 -8.55
C GLU A 366 9.30 -13.51 -7.28
N LEU A 367 9.08 -12.50 -6.44
CA LEU A 367 8.42 -12.66 -5.13
C LEU A 367 6.89 -12.75 -5.23
N SER A 368 6.30 -12.38 -6.35
CA SER A 368 4.85 -12.21 -6.47
C SER A 368 4.03 -13.47 -6.14
N ASP A 369 4.50 -14.64 -6.55
CA ASP A 369 3.82 -15.92 -6.30
C ASP A 369 3.89 -16.34 -4.81
N GLU A 370 4.78 -15.73 -4.02
CA GLU A 370 4.94 -16.00 -2.59
C GLU A 370 4.05 -15.12 -1.71
N ILE A 371 3.36 -14.14 -2.27
CA ILE A 371 2.50 -13.22 -1.50
C ILE A 371 1.40 -14.00 -0.78
N PRO A 372 1.38 -13.98 0.57
CA PRO A 372 0.33 -14.66 1.34
C PRO A 372 -1.01 -13.93 1.21
N PRO A 373 -2.14 -14.62 1.41
CA PRO A 373 -3.46 -13.99 1.39
C PRO A 373 -3.63 -12.99 2.54
N VAL A 374 -4.54 -12.04 2.33
CA VAL A 374 -5.00 -11.09 3.35
C VAL A 374 -6.49 -11.31 3.57
N VAL A 375 -6.91 -11.48 4.83
CA VAL A 375 -8.33 -11.57 5.18
C VAL A 375 -8.90 -10.16 5.38
N VAL A 376 -9.87 -9.80 4.55
CA VAL A 376 -10.57 -8.51 4.65
C VAL A 376 -11.61 -8.59 5.77
N ASP A 377 -11.40 -7.80 6.83
CA ASP A 377 -12.35 -7.65 7.95
C ASP A 377 -12.57 -6.16 8.24
N PRO A 378 -13.82 -5.73 8.50
CA PRO A 378 -14.11 -4.32 8.84
C PRO A 378 -13.32 -3.77 10.03
N ARG A 379 -12.86 -4.63 10.94
CA ARG A 379 -12.06 -4.27 12.13
C ARG A 379 -10.55 -4.25 11.89
N ARG A 380 -10.09 -4.67 10.69
CA ARG A 380 -8.65 -4.73 10.38
C ARG A 380 -7.94 -3.37 10.57
N PRO A 381 -8.51 -2.22 10.15
CA PRO A 381 -7.91 -0.93 10.44
C PRO A 381 -7.69 -0.67 11.93
N GLN A 382 -8.70 -0.98 12.77
CA GLN A 382 -8.56 -0.87 14.22
C GLN A 382 -7.45 -1.76 14.77
N ALA A 383 -7.36 -3.00 14.30
CA ALA A 383 -6.32 -3.93 14.73
C ALA A 383 -4.93 -3.40 14.37
N ILE A 384 -4.71 -2.98 13.12
CA ILE A 384 -3.43 -2.44 12.67
C ILE A 384 -3.00 -1.26 13.55
N PHE A 385 -3.86 -0.24 13.70
CA PHE A 385 -3.50 0.97 14.45
C PHE A 385 -3.30 0.70 15.96
N LEU A 386 -4.09 -0.17 16.58
CA LEU A 386 -3.88 -0.52 17.98
C LEU A 386 -2.53 -1.20 18.22
N MET A 387 -2.11 -2.10 17.34
CA MET A 387 -0.79 -2.73 17.44
C MET A 387 0.32 -1.70 17.27
N GLN A 388 0.26 -0.88 16.23
CA GLN A 388 1.27 0.11 15.91
C GLN A 388 1.43 1.16 17.01
N GLU A 389 0.32 1.70 17.51
CA GLU A 389 0.34 2.85 18.40
C GLU A 389 0.49 2.50 19.88
N ASN A 390 0.03 1.30 20.30
CA ASN A 390 -0.06 0.99 21.73
C ASN A 390 0.79 -0.20 22.18
N TYR A 391 1.01 -1.19 21.33
CA TYR A 391 1.55 -2.47 21.81
C TYR A 391 2.94 -2.79 21.28
N PHE A 392 3.19 -2.59 19.98
CA PHE A 392 4.46 -2.98 19.39
C PHE A 392 5.64 -2.30 20.08
N GLY A 393 5.65 -0.98 20.17
CA GLY A 393 6.70 -0.23 20.85
C GLY A 393 6.84 -0.61 22.33
N SER A 394 5.70 -0.83 23.03
CA SER A 394 5.73 -1.23 24.43
C SER A 394 6.44 -2.56 24.66
N VAL A 395 6.34 -3.49 23.70
CA VAL A 395 7.07 -4.78 23.74
C VAL A 395 8.53 -4.58 23.39
N MET A 396 8.84 -3.82 22.33
CA MET A 396 10.23 -3.58 21.89
C MET A 396 11.06 -2.90 22.98
N PHE A 397 10.47 -1.96 23.71
CA PHE A 397 11.12 -1.29 24.85
C PHE A 397 11.04 -2.05 26.18
N GLY A 398 10.47 -3.27 26.20
CA GLY A 398 10.37 -4.10 27.40
C GLY A 398 9.38 -3.62 28.46
N ALA A 399 8.47 -2.70 28.11
CA ALA A 399 7.41 -2.23 29.02
C ALA A 399 6.27 -3.25 29.18
N LEU A 400 6.07 -4.10 28.20
CA LEU A 400 5.16 -5.25 28.22
C LEU A 400 5.88 -6.50 27.70
N SER A 401 5.56 -7.64 28.29
CA SER A 401 5.91 -8.92 27.66
C SER A 401 5.04 -9.15 26.42
N PRO A 402 5.51 -9.93 25.43
CA PRO A 402 4.72 -10.31 24.27
C PRO A 402 3.35 -10.91 24.63
N GLN A 403 3.29 -11.76 25.64
CA GLN A 403 2.06 -12.38 26.11
C GLN A 403 1.07 -11.36 26.71
N GLU A 404 1.56 -10.44 27.55
CA GLU A 404 0.73 -9.36 28.12
C GLU A 404 0.21 -8.43 27.01
N ALA A 405 1.06 -8.04 26.04
CA ALA A 405 0.68 -7.21 24.92
C ALA A 405 -0.44 -7.88 24.10
N ILE A 406 -0.30 -9.12 23.72
CA ILE A 406 -1.33 -9.87 22.97
C ILE A 406 -2.63 -10.00 23.78
N SER A 407 -2.55 -10.27 25.09
CA SER A 407 -3.72 -10.32 25.96
C SER A 407 -4.48 -8.98 26.00
N GLN A 408 -3.78 -7.87 26.23
CA GLN A 408 -4.35 -6.53 26.26
C GLN A 408 -4.88 -6.10 24.88
N TYR A 409 -4.18 -6.45 23.80
CA TYR A 409 -4.60 -6.19 22.45
C TYR A 409 -5.92 -6.87 22.12
N ARG A 410 -6.10 -8.14 22.55
CA ARG A 410 -7.37 -8.86 22.40
C ARG A 410 -8.52 -8.20 23.16
N GLU A 411 -8.27 -7.71 24.37
CA GLU A 411 -9.28 -6.98 25.14
C GLU A 411 -9.64 -5.63 24.48
N ALA A 412 -8.65 -4.89 23.99
CA ALA A 412 -8.88 -3.62 23.30
C ALA A 412 -9.71 -3.79 22.03
N MET A 413 -9.53 -4.90 21.29
CA MET A 413 -10.29 -5.22 20.07
C MET A 413 -11.78 -5.54 20.33
N LYS A 414 -12.17 -5.78 21.59
CA LYS A 414 -13.60 -5.93 21.95
C LYS A 414 -14.32 -4.59 22.04
N GLN A 415 -13.59 -3.49 22.15
CA GLN A 415 -14.16 -2.14 22.23
C GLN A 415 -14.44 -1.59 20.83
N PRO A 416 -15.55 -0.87 20.62
CA PRO A 416 -15.82 -0.20 19.35
C PRO A 416 -14.73 0.85 19.02
N TRP A 417 -14.28 0.88 17.79
CA TRP A 417 -13.34 1.90 17.33
C TRP A 417 -13.96 3.30 17.40
N GLY A 418 -13.22 4.28 17.89
CA GLY A 418 -13.65 5.68 17.96
C GLY A 418 -14.41 6.09 19.24
N LYS A 419 -14.47 5.25 20.26
CA LYS A 419 -14.99 5.61 21.60
C LYS A 419 -13.90 6.00 22.61
N ARG A 420 -12.79 6.56 22.13
CA ARG A 420 -11.77 7.15 23.01
C ARG A 420 -11.82 8.65 23.00
#